data_0f4ae9832faf3d54c56729379c9a7ef8
#
_entry.id   0f4ae9832faf3d54c56729379c9a7ef8
#
_cell.length_a   1.000
_cell.length_b   1.000
_cell.length_c   1.000
_cell.angle_alpha   90.00
_cell.angle_beta   90.00
_cell.angle_gamma   90.00
#
_symmetry.space_group_name_H-M   'P 1'
#
loop_
_entity.id
_entity.type
_entity.pdbx_description
1 polymer ?
#
loop_
_entity_poly.entity_id
_entity_poly.type
_entity_poly.pdbx_seq_one_letter_code
_entity_poly.pdbx_strand_id
1 'polypeptide(L)'
;MNLQLKDNLHASALLFRLLRENGFSVTDEVDLFRRFKISEKGASARDIEGMLSLYETSYYAKEGEATLDEAMDFTSKHLINLLDKGSIKDPCLRERVAHSLELPLNWRFERLHTRWFIEHFSRSTNEHSNPLLLDLAKLDFDAVQDMHKDELDRLSRWWTDLGLAQHLSFFRDRLTANFLWTVGCAFEPHFWRYGE
;
A
#
# COMPACT_ATOMS: atom_id res chain seq x y z
N MET A 1 15.44 -21.17 -6.97
CA MET A 1 14.15 -20.48 -7.12
C MET A 1 13.22 -21.38 -7.94
N ASN A 2 12.07 -21.73 -7.39
CA ASN A 2 11.19 -22.77 -7.93
C ASN A 2 10.67 -22.39 -9.33
N LEU A 3 10.68 -23.28 -10.30
CA LEU A 3 10.25 -23.03 -11.70
C LEU A 3 8.83 -22.44 -11.83
N GLN A 4 7.93 -22.75 -10.88
CA GLN A 4 6.55 -22.24 -10.87
C GLN A 4 6.42 -20.72 -10.63
N LEU A 5 7.41 -20.08 -10.00
CA LEU A 5 7.41 -18.63 -9.79
C LEU A 5 7.76 -17.86 -11.07
N LYS A 6 8.54 -18.47 -11.97
CA LYS A 6 9.01 -17.80 -13.21
C LYS A 6 7.87 -17.46 -14.20
N ASP A 7 6.76 -18.18 -14.12
CA ASP A 7 5.62 -18.00 -15.04
C ASP A 7 4.44 -17.23 -14.41
N ASN A 8 4.62 -16.73 -13.19
CA ASN A 8 3.59 -15.97 -12.47
C ASN A 8 4.10 -14.57 -12.10
N LEU A 9 3.72 -13.58 -12.92
CA LEU A 9 4.12 -12.18 -12.71
C LEU A 9 3.71 -11.66 -11.32
N HIS A 10 2.47 -11.92 -10.91
CA HIS A 10 1.97 -11.51 -9.60
C HIS A 10 2.86 -12.04 -8.46
N ALA A 11 3.10 -13.35 -8.43
CA ALA A 11 3.90 -13.96 -7.37
C ALA A 11 5.36 -13.47 -7.39
N SER A 12 5.93 -13.25 -8.56
CA SER A 12 7.30 -12.79 -8.71
C SER A 12 7.47 -11.34 -8.29
N ALA A 13 6.56 -10.47 -8.70
CA ALA A 13 6.55 -9.06 -8.32
C ALA A 13 6.32 -8.91 -6.81
N LEU A 14 5.36 -9.65 -6.25
CA LEU A 14 5.09 -9.64 -4.82
C LEU A 14 6.30 -10.12 -4.00
N LEU A 15 6.95 -11.22 -4.42
CA LEU A 15 8.15 -11.71 -3.74
C LEU A 15 9.29 -10.68 -3.77
N PHE A 16 9.54 -10.05 -4.91
CA PHE A 16 10.54 -9.00 -5.05
C PHE A 16 10.24 -7.84 -4.09
N ARG A 17 8.99 -7.37 -4.06
CA ARG A 17 8.56 -6.30 -3.16
C ARG A 17 8.80 -6.67 -1.71
N LEU A 18 8.30 -7.83 -1.26
CA LEU A 18 8.45 -8.29 0.13
C LEU A 18 9.91 -8.43 0.55
N LEU A 19 10.77 -8.89 -0.34
CA LEU A 19 12.20 -8.97 -0.04
C LEU A 19 12.80 -7.58 0.16
N ARG A 20 12.47 -6.61 -0.68
CA ARG A 20 12.95 -5.23 -0.53
C ARG A 20 12.38 -4.53 0.69
N GLU A 21 11.09 -4.69 0.98
CA GLU A 21 10.44 -4.19 2.20
C GLU A 21 11.14 -4.67 3.48
N ASN A 22 11.67 -5.90 3.44
CA ASN A 22 12.38 -6.49 4.57
C ASN A 22 13.92 -6.29 4.51
N GLY A 23 14.40 -5.38 3.69
CA GLY A 23 15.82 -4.98 3.64
C GLY A 23 16.74 -5.94 2.88
N PHE A 24 16.20 -6.94 2.18
CA PHE A 24 17.01 -7.82 1.35
C PHE A 24 17.44 -7.13 0.07
N SER A 25 18.73 -7.23 -0.25
CA SER A 25 19.26 -6.71 -1.51
C SER A 25 18.89 -7.64 -2.67
N VAL A 26 17.89 -7.22 -3.44
CA VAL A 26 17.47 -7.90 -4.68
C VAL A 26 17.70 -6.93 -5.82
N THR A 27 18.38 -7.41 -6.88
CA THR A 27 18.64 -6.62 -8.08
C THR A 27 17.48 -6.72 -9.07
N ASP A 28 17.28 -5.68 -9.89
CA ASP A 28 16.28 -5.61 -10.96
C ASP A 28 16.66 -6.48 -12.19
N GLU A 29 17.86 -7.03 -12.22
CA GLU A 29 18.35 -7.99 -13.23
C GLU A 29 17.55 -9.31 -13.27
N VAL A 30 16.59 -9.47 -12.34
CA VAL A 30 15.66 -10.59 -12.42
C VAL A 30 14.82 -10.39 -13.67
N ASP A 31 15.20 -11.09 -14.74
CA ASP A 31 14.63 -11.18 -16.10
C ASP A 31 13.08 -11.43 -16.13
N LEU A 32 12.45 -11.30 -14.98
CA LEU A 32 11.03 -11.53 -14.73
C LEU A 32 10.15 -10.47 -15.40
N PHE A 33 10.59 -9.23 -15.43
CA PHE A 33 9.77 -8.13 -15.96
C PHE A 33 9.88 -8.00 -17.48
N ARG A 34 11.01 -8.39 -18.08
CA ARG A 34 11.22 -8.35 -19.53
C ARG A 34 10.45 -9.45 -20.30
N ARG A 35 10.05 -10.53 -19.62
CA ARG A 35 9.36 -11.67 -20.24
C ARG A 35 7.86 -11.48 -20.39
N PHE A 36 7.27 -10.61 -19.62
CA PHE A 36 5.83 -10.35 -19.69
C PHE A 36 5.49 -9.40 -20.82
N LYS A 37 5.46 -9.94 -22.04
CA LYS A 37 4.78 -9.30 -23.17
C LYS A 37 3.28 -9.44 -22.92
N ILE A 38 2.68 -8.41 -22.37
CA ILE A 38 1.23 -8.34 -22.21
C ILE A 38 0.61 -8.31 -23.60
N SER A 39 -0.21 -9.30 -23.89
CA SER A 39 -0.95 -9.35 -25.13
C SER A 39 -1.98 -8.23 -25.15
N GLU A 40 -1.94 -7.34 -26.13
CA GLU A 40 -2.91 -6.28 -26.34
C GLU A 40 -4.35 -6.80 -26.62
N LYS A 41 -4.52 -8.09 -26.79
CA LYS A 41 -5.80 -8.73 -27.18
C LYS A 41 -6.67 -9.20 -26.01
N GLY A 42 -6.72 -8.44 -24.93
CA GLY A 42 -7.60 -8.69 -23.80
C GLY A 42 -6.84 -9.33 -22.62
N ALA A 43 -6.52 -8.51 -21.64
CA ALA A 43 -5.89 -8.96 -20.40
C ALA A 43 -6.88 -9.80 -19.60
N SER A 44 -6.47 -11.02 -19.20
CA SER A 44 -7.22 -11.81 -18.24
C SER A 44 -7.14 -11.17 -16.84
N ALA A 45 -8.03 -11.54 -15.93
CA ALA A 45 -7.95 -11.08 -14.54
C ALA A 45 -6.57 -11.34 -13.91
N ARG A 46 -5.95 -12.48 -14.23
CA ARG A 46 -4.60 -12.83 -13.76
C ARG A 46 -3.52 -11.92 -14.32
N ASP A 47 -3.65 -11.48 -15.57
CA ASP A 47 -2.71 -10.54 -16.18
C ASP A 47 -2.83 -9.16 -15.53
N ILE A 48 -4.05 -8.73 -15.20
CA ILE A 48 -4.33 -7.47 -14.52
C ILE A 48 -3.77 -7.49 -13.09
N GLU A 49 -3.93 -8.58 -12.35
CA GLU A 49 -3.30 -8.73 -11.02
C GLU A 49 -1.77 -8.71 -11.10
N GLY A 50 -1.21 -9.34 -12.11
CA GLY A 50 0.22 -9.31 -12.36
C GLY A 50 0.73 -7.89 -12.64
N MET A 51 0.01 -7.14 -13.50
CA MET A 51 0.32 -5.73 -13.79
C MET A 51 0.20 -4.84 -12.56
N LEU A 52 -0.84 -5.02 -11.74
CA LEU A 52 -1.04 -4.28 -10.52
C LEU A 52 0.13 -4.54 -9.54
N SER A 53 0.52 -5.79 -9.36
CA SER A 53 1.64 -6.15 -8.49
C SER A 53 2.97 -5.60 -9.00
N LEU A 54 3.17 -5.58 -10.31
CA LEU A 54 4.36 -4.97 -10.91
C LEU A 54 4.37 -3.44 -10.74
N TYR A 55 3.23 -2.80 -10.91
CA TYR A 55 3.04 -1.37 -10.64
C TYR A 55 3.41 -1.03 -9.20
N GLU A 56 2.87 -1.74 -8.22
CA GLU A 56 3.19 -1.53 -6.80
C GLU A 56 4.66 -1.82 -6.50
N THR A 57 5.25 -2.83 -7.13
CA THR A 57 6.67 -3.20 -6.97
C THR A 57 7.61 -2.13 -7.50
N SER A 58 7.24 -1.42 -8.57
CA SER A 58 8.07 -0.39 -9.17
C SER A 58 8.33 0.81 -8.25
N TYR A 59 7.50 1.03 -7.22
CA TYR A 59 7.76 2.04 -6.18
C TYR A 59 8.95 1.71 -5.26
N TYR A 60 9.47 0.48 -5.34
CA TYR A 60 10.69 0.07 -4.64
C TYR A 60 11.95 0.15 -5.51
N ALA A 61 11.87 0.87 -6.64
CA ALA A 61 13.01 1.15 -7.49
C ALA A 61 14.08 1.94 -6.72
N LYS A 62 15.34 1.59 -6.96
CA LYS A 62 16.50 2.35 -6.50
C LYS A 62 17.05 3.18 -7.64
N GLU A 63 17.85 4.18 -7.31
CA GLU A 63 18.52 5.01 -8.30
C GLU A 63 19.32 4.14 -9.30
N GLY A 64 19.07 4.34 -10.59
CA GLY A 64 19.72 3.61 -11.67
C GLY A 64 19.03 2.32 -12.13
N GLU A 65 17.91 1.94 -11.55
CA GLU A 65 17.13 0.74 -11.94
C GLU A 65 16.11 1.07 -13.04
N ALA A 66 16.58 1.30 -14.26
CA ALA A 66 15.75 1.68 -15.41
C ALA A 66 14.63 0.66 -15.71
N THR A 67 14.83 -0.62 -15.41
CA THR A 67 13.83 -1.68 -15.66
C THR A 67 12.54 -1.46 -14.85
N LEU A 68 12.67 -1.00 -13.61
CA LEU A 68 11.52 -0.72 -12.75
C LEU A 68 10.84 0.60 -13.11
N ASP A 69 11.60 1.59 -13.59
CA ASP A 69 11.04 2.85 -14.11
C ASP A 69 10.22 2.59 -15.38
N GLU A 70 10.75 1.79 -16.31
CA GLU A 70 10.02 1.35 -17.50
C GLU A 70 8.77 0.55 -17.13
N ALA A 71 8.85 -0.32 -16.12
CA ALA A 71 7.72 -1.11 -15.63
C ALA A 71 6.63 -0.21 -15.04
N MET A 72 6.98 0.83 -14.27
CA MET A 72 6.05 1.80 -13.74
C MET A 72 5.30 2.53 -14.86
N ASP A 73 6.01 3.07 -15.81
CA ASP A 73 5.46 3.78 -16.96
C ASP A 73 4.52 2.90 -17.78
N PHE A 74 4.92 1.67 -18.02
CA PHE A 74 4.13 0.72 -18.79
C PHE A 74 2.85 0.32 -18.04
N THR A 75 2.98 -0.13 -16.79
CA THR A 75 1.86 -0.66 -16.02
C THR A 75 0.84 0.42 -15.68
N SER A 76 1.28 1.63 -15.31
CA SER A 76 0.37 2.76 -15.02
C SER A 76 -0.48 3.11 -16.24
N LYS A 77 0.13 3.26 -17.42
CA LYS A 77 -0.60 3.57 -18.66
C LYS A 77 -1.61 2.50 -19.03
N HIS A 78 -1.24 1.22 -18.88
CA HIS A 78 -2.13 0.10 -19.20
C HIS A 78 -3.27 -0.04 -18.19
N LEU A 79 -3.03 0.09 -16.91
CA LEU A 79 -4.06 0.02 -15.87
C LEU A 79 -5.08 1.16 -16.00
N ILE A 80 -4.63 2.39 -16.27
CA ILE A 80 -5.51 3.52 -16.55
C ILE A 80 -6.38 3.22 -17.80
N ASN A 81 -5.79 2.77 -18.87
CA ASN A 81 -6.52 2.44 -20.09
C ASN A 81 -7.57 1.32 -19.89
N LEU A 82 -7.25 0.31 -19.06
CA LEU A 82 -8.20 -0.76 -18.72
C LEU A 82 -9.37 -0.25 -17.88
N LEU A 83 -9.13 0.71 -16.97
CA LEU A 83 -10.19 1.36 -16.19
C LEU A 83 -11.09 2.20 -17.09
N ASP A 84 -10.51 3.06 -17.91
CA ASP A 84 -11.23 3.99 -18.79
C ASP A 84 -12.12 3.24 -19.79
N LYS A 85 -11.63 2.13 -20.31
CA LYS A 85 -12.40 1.27 -21.23
C LYS A 85 -13.42 0.36 -20.53
N GLY A 86 -13.46 0.34 -19.19
CA GLY A 86 -14.32 -0.58 -18.45
C GLY A 86 -14.00 -2.07 -18.72
N SER A 87 -12.76 -2.38 -19.07
CA SER A 87 -12.34 -3.73 -19.46
C SER A 87 -12.19 -4.68 -18.27
N ILE A 88 -12.08 -4.16 -17.03
CA ILE A 88 -11.97 -4.96 -15.81
C ILE A 88 -13.37 -5.37 -15.37
N LYS A 89 -13.72 -6.63 -15.59
CA LYS A 89 -15.06 -7.17 -15.31
C LYS A 89 -15.29 -7.44 -13.81
N ASP A 90 -14.25 -7.88 -13.10
CA ASP A 90 -14.33 -8.12 -11.66
C ASP A 90 -14.38 -6.76 -10.90
N PRO A 91 -15.49 -6.47 -10.18
CA PRO A 91 -15.63 -5.22 -9.45
C PRO A 91 -14.57 -5.04 -8.36
N CYS A 92 -14.20 -6.12 -7.67
CA CYS A 92 -13.18 -6.08 -6.61
C CYS A 92 -11.80 -5.75 -7.18
N LEU A 93 -11.41 -6.40 -8.27
CA LEU A 93 -10.14 -6.12 -8.94
C LEU A 93 -10.12 -4.69 -9.51
N ARG A 94 -11.24 -4.24 -10.08
CA ARG A 94 -11.37 -2.86 -10.59
C ARG A 94 -11.20 -1.84 -9.48
N GLU A 95 -11.83 -2.05 -8.32
CA GLU A 95 -11.69 -1.17 -7.16
C GLU A 95 -10.24 -1.14 -6.65
N ARG A 96 -9.57 -2.30 -6.58
CA ARG A 96 -8.15 -2.38 -6.19
C ARG A 96 -7.25 -1.60 -7.15
N VAL A 97 -7.46 -1.75 -8.45
CA VAL A 97 -6.68 -1.03 -9.46
C VAL A 97 -6.92 0.48 -9.36
N ALA A 98 -8.18 0.91 -9.26
CA ALA A 98 -8.52 2.32 -9.10
C ALA A 98 -7.89 2.91 -7.84
N HIS A 99 -8.02 2.24 -6.72
CA HIS A 99 -7.43 2.66 -5.44
C HIS A 99 -5.91 2.74 -5.49
N SER A 100 -5.25 1.78 -6.14
CA SER A 100 -3.78 1.78 -6.26
C SER A 100 -3.24 2.90 -7.14
N LEU A 101 -4.00 3.32 -8.15
CA LEU A 101 -3.65 4.45 -9.00
C LEU A 101 -3.94 5.80 -8.33
N GLU A 102 -5.04 5.89 -7.56
CA GLU A 102 -5.40 7.10 -6.80
C GLU A 102 -4.45 7.33 -5.62
N LEU A 103 -4.12 6.27 -4.90
CA LEU A 103 -3.23 6.31 -3.74
C LEU A 103 -2.05 5.34 -3.94
N PRO A 104 -0.96 5.79 -4.58
CA PRO A 104 0.24 5.00 -4.80
C PRO A 104 0.82 4.42 -3.50
N LEU A 105 1.52 3.30 -3.61
CA LEU A 105 1.99 2.52 -2.47
C LEU A 105 2.83 3.34 -1.47
N ASN A 106 3.73 4.19 -1.97
CA ASN A 106 4.60 5.04 -1.17
C ASN A 106 3.88 6.22 -0.48
N TRP A 107 2.60 6.45 -0.77
CA TRP A 107 1.74 7.47 -0.14
C TRP A 107 0.74 6.86 0.84
N ARG A 108 0.72 5.52 0.98
CA ARG A 108 -0.21 4.83 1.86
C ARG A 108 0.34 4.79 3.27
N PHE A 109 -0.43 5.33 4.20
CA PHE A 109 -0.22 5.04 5.62
C PHE A 109 -0.79 3.66 5.93
N GLU A 110 0.05 2.72 6.36
CA GLU A 110 -0.33 1.31 6.54
C GLU A 110 -1.62 1.15 7.34
N ARG A 111 -1.76 1.84 8.48
CA ARG A 111 -2.94 1.70 9.34
C ARG A 111 -4.21 2.29 8.74
N LEU A 112 -4.16 3.40 8.04
CA LEU A 112 -5.31 3.94 7.33
C LEU A 112 -5.70 3.05 6.15
N HIS A 113 -4.70 2.52 5.44
CA HIS A 113 -4.94 1.59 4.35
C HIS A 113 -5.51 0.25 4.83
N THR A 114 -5.14 -0.20 6.03
CA THR A 114 -5.66 -1.42 6.66
C THR A 114 -7.19 -1.39 6.75
N ARG A 115 -7.79 -0.28 7.16
CA ARG A 115 -9.25 -0.14 7.21
C ARG A 115 -9.89 -0.35 5.84
N TRP A 116 -9.39 0.33 4.82
CA TRP A 116 -9.87 0.16 3.45
C TRP A 116 -9.73 -1.31 3.00
N PHE A 117 -8.59 -1.93 3.31
CA PHE A 117 -8.33 -3.32 2.93
C PHE A 117 -9.27 -4.31 3.63
N ILE A 118 -9.56 -4.12 4.92
CA ILE A 118 -10.54 -4.93 5.68
C ILE A 118 -11.93 -4.82 5.04
N GLU A 119 -12.38 -3.61 4.71
CA GLU A 119 -13.67 -3.36 4.08
C GLU A 119 -13.73 -3.99 2.68
N HIS A 120 -12.68 -3.85 1.90
CA HIS A 120 -12.57 -4.44 0.57
C HIS A 120 -12.55 -5.96 0.64
N PHE A 121 -11.72 -6.54 1.51
CA PHE A 121 -11.60 -7.98 1.68
C PHE A 121 -12.90 -8.63 2.17
N SER A 122 -13.66 -7.95 3.04
CA SER A 122 -14.95 -8.45 3.53
C SER A 122 -16.02 -8.56 2.43
N ARG A 123 -15.90 -7.78 1.36
CA ARG A 123 -16.79 -7.81 0.19
C ARG A 123 -16.35 -8.81 -0.89
N SER A 124 -15.09 -9.24 -0.81
CA SER A 124 -14.52 -10.20 -1.76
C SER A 124 -15.06 -11.61 -1.46
N THR A 125 -15.79 -12.18 -2.40
CA THR A 125 -16.37 -13.53 -2.31
C THR A 125 -15.38 -14.62 -2.76
N ASN A 126 -14.09 -14.38 -2.70
CA ASN A 126 -13.10 -15.36 -3.14
C ASN A 126 -13.13 -16.62 -2.26
N GLU A 127 -13.32 -17.79 -2.86
CA GLU A 127 -13.33 -19.10 -2.21
C GLU A 127 -12.07 -19.39 -1.38
N HIS A 128 -11.01 -18.63 -1.57
CA HIS A 128 -9.72 -18.77 -0.88
C HIS A 128 -9.54 -17.77 0.27
N SER A 129 -10.53 -16.94 0.57
CA SER A 129 -10.44 -15.99 1.68
C SER A 129 -10.60 -16.75 3.01
N ASN A 130 -9.55 -16.71 3.84
CA ASN A 130 -9.63 -17.29 5.17
C ASN A 130 -10.38 -16.31 6.13
N PRO A 131 -11.57 -16.65 6.63
CA PRO A 131 -12.34 -15.77 7.49
C PRO A 131 -11.61 -15.44 8.81
N LEU A 132 -10.77 -16.36 9.32
CA LEU A 132 -9.98 -16.12 10.53
C LEU A 132 -8.96 -14.98 10.35
N LEU A 133 -8.41 -14.81 9.13
CA LEU A 133 -7.52 -13.67 8.85
C LEU A 133 -8.26 -12.36 8.88
N LEU A 134 -9.49 -12.31 8.39
CA LEU A 134 -10.32 -11.12 8.44
C LEU A 134 -10.70 -10.76 9.88
N ASP A 135 -11.06 -11.74 10.68
CA ASP A 135 -11.41 -11.54 12.10
C ASP A 135 -10.18 -11.08 12.89
N LEU A 136 -9.02 -11.69 12.66
CA LEU A 136 -7.75 -11.25 13.26
C LEU A 136 -7.41 -9.81 12.86
N ALA A 137 -7.54 -9.47 11.58
CA ALA A 137 -7.25 -8.11 11.10
C ALA A 137 -8.18 -7.06 11.73
N LYS A 138 -9.47 -7.38 11.94
CA LYS A 138 -10.42 -6.50 12.64
C LYS A 138 -10.03 -6.32 14.11
N LEU A 139 -9.74 -7.42 14.81
CA LEU A 139 -9.34 -7.37 16.23
C LEU A 139 -8.04 -6.58 16.43
N ASP A 140 -7.04 -6.81 15.59
CA ASP A 140 -5.79 -6.03 15.63
C ASP A 140 -6.03 -4.55 15.34
N PHE A 141 -6.85 -4.26 14.33
CA PHE A 141 -7.20 -2.87 14.01
C PHE A 141 -7.90 -2.17 15.17
N ASP A 142 -8.89 -2.81 15.80
CA ASP A 142 -9.63 -2.25 16.93
C ASP A 142 -8.72 -2.04 18.16
N ALA A 143 -7.84 -3.01 18.47
CA ALA A 143 -6.88 -2.89 19.57
C ALA A 143 -5.93 -1.71 19.38
N VAL A 144 -5.43 -1.52 18.17
CA VAL A 144 -4.56 -0.38 17.82
C VAL A 144 -5.34 0.94 17.88
N GLN A 145 -6.60 0.96 17.41
CA GLN A 145 -7.45 2.15 17.51
C GLN A 145 -7.69 2.57 18.96
N ASP A 146 -7.90 1.61 19.86
CA ASP A 146 -8.09 1.92 21.28
C ASP A 146 -6.81 2.47 21.92
N MET A 147 -5.66 1.92 21.60
CA MET A 147 -4.37 2.46 22.02
C MET A 147 -4.19 3.91 21.56
N HIS A 148 -4.53 4.22 20.32
CA HIS A 148 -4.43 5.57 19.78
C HIS A 148 -5.42 6.55 20.39
N LYS A 149 -6.64 6.11 20.71
CA LYS A 149 -7.60 6.94 21.45
C LYS A 149 -7.06 7.33 22.83
N ASP A 150 -6.44 6.39 23.54
CA ASP A 150 -5.81 6.65 24.86
C ASP A 150 -4.62 7.62 24.74
N GLU A 151 -3.81 7.48 23.69
CA GLU A 151 -2.70 8.41 23.43
C GLU A 151 -3.22 9.80 23.09
N LEU A 152 -4.24 9.88 22.26
CA LEU A 152 -4.86 11.15 21.87
C LEU A 152 -5.48 11.86 23.07
N ASP A 153 -6.14 11.14 23.96
CA ASP A 153 -6.72 11.69 25.19
C ASP A 153 -5.59 12.27 26.11
N ARG A 154 -4.51 11.50 26.30
CA ARG A 154 -3.35 11.96 27.09
C ARG A 154 -2.69 13.20 26.47
N LEU A 155 -2.48 13.20 25.16
CA LEU A 155 -1.90 14.34 24.44
C LEU A 155 -2.81 15.56 24.47
N SER A 156 -4.13 15.37 24.37
CA SER A 156 -5.11 16.46 24.43
C SER A 156 -5.13 17.13 25.80
N ARG A 157 -5.04 16.34 26.89
CA ARG A 157 -4.93 16.88 28.25
C ARG A 157 -3.64 17.66 28.45
N TRP A 158 -2.51 17.04 28.09
CA TRP A 158 -1.20 17.71 28.16
C TRP A 158 -1.17 19.03 27.39
N TRP A 159 -1.73 19.06 26.18
CA TRP A 159 -1.84 20.26 25.37
C TRP A 159 -2.68 21.35 26.05
N THR A 160 -3.81 20.96 26.64
CA THR A 160 -4.68 21.87 27.36
C THR A 160 -3.98 22.45 28.60
N ASP A 161 -3.27 21.63 29.34
CA ASP A 161 -2.53 22.01 30.55
C ASP A 161 -1.37 22.97 30.25
N LEU A 162 -0.78 22.92 29.08
CA LEU A 162 0.23 23.87 28.63
C LEU A 162 -0.29 25.32 28.54
N GLY A 163 -1.59 25.53 28.36
CA GLY A 163 -2.21 26.85 28.28
C GLY A 163 -1.73 27.75 27.14
N LEU A 164 -0.94 27.22 26.20
CA LEU A 164 -0.29 28.01 25.13
C LEU A 164 -1.29 28.64 24.14
N ALA A 165 -2.46 28.07 24.00
CA ALA A 165 -3.52 28.62 23.15
C ALA A 165 -4.02 29.99 23.64
N GLN A 166 -3.80 30.31 24.94
CA GLN A 166 -4.15 31.60 25.52
C GLN A 166 -3.10 32.68 25.26
N HIS A 167 -1.86 32.28 25.05
CA HIS A 167 -0.71 33.16 24.87
C HIS A 167 -0.28 33.34 23.42
N LEU A 168 -0.58 32.35 22.56
CA LEU A 168 -0.16 32.30 21.17
C LEU A 168 -1.37 32.07 20.25
N SER A 169 -1.86 33.09 19.59
CA SER A 169 -3.08 33.06 18.78
C SER A 169 -3.04 32.03 17.63
N PHE A 170 -1.85 31.73 17.11
CA PHE A 170 -1.67 30.75 16.01
C PHE A 170 -1.52 29.30 16.51
N PHE A 171 -1.41 29.08 17.83
CA PHE A 171 -1.10 27.76 18.38
C PHE A 171 -2.30 26.81 18.30
N ARG A 172 -3.50 27.36 18.41
CA ARG A 172 -4.76 26.60 18.31
C ARG A 172 -4.90 25.91 16.95
N ASP A 173 -4.51 26.59 15.88
CA ASP A 173 -4.63 26.07 14.52
C ASP A 173 -3.59 25.00 14.20
N ARG A 174 -2.51 24.95 15.01
CA ARG A 174 -1.44 23.95 14.88
C ARG A 174 -1.72 22.63 15.62
N LEU A 175 -2.72 22.61 16.48
CA LEU A 175 -3.07 21.41 17.25
C LEU A 175 -3.32 20.21 16.36
N THR A 176 -4.20 20.36 15.36
CA THR A 176 -4.55 19.29 14.43
C THR A 176 -3.34 18.81 13.64
N ALA A 177 -2.50 19.74 13.16
CA ALA A 177 -1.28 19.37 12.44
C ALA A 177 -0.29 18.62 13.34
N ASN A 178 -0.10 19.06 14.58
CA ASN A 178 0.78 18.38 15.52
C ASN A 178 0.26 16.98 15.88
N PHE A 179 -1.04 16.81 16.06
CA PHE A 179 -1.63 15.49 16.27
C PHE A 179 -1.43 14.56 15.08
N LEU A 180 -1.66 15.03 13.87
CA LEU A 180 -1.44 14.24 12.66
C LEU A 180 0.02 13.79 12.54
N TRP A 181 0.98 14.67 12.84
CA TRP A 181 2.39 14.33 12.83
C TRP A 181 2.76 13.34 13.94
N THR A 182 2.33 13.59 15.17
CA THR A 182 2.68 12.75 16.32
C THR A 182 2.04 11.37 16.20
N VAL A 183 0.78 11.31 15.84
CA VAL A 183 0.05 10.06 15.65
C VAL A 183 0.57 9.34 14.40
N GLY A 184 0.80 10.04 13.29
CA GLY A 184 1.39 9.45 12.08
C GLY A 184 2.75 8.82 12.35
N CYS A 185 3.63 9.46 13.10
CA CYS A 185 4.93 8.90 13.49
C CYS A 185 4.79 7.67 14.42
N ALA A 186 3.76 7.61 15.26
CA ALA A 186 3.50 6.46 16.12
C ALA A 186 2.94 5.25 15.34
N PHE A 187 2.26 5.51 14.21
CA PHE A 187 1.65 4.47 13.38
C PHE A 187 2.65 3.69 12.52
N GLU A 188 3.82 4.23 12.23
CA GLU A 188 4.81 3.59 11.37
C GLU A 188 6.17 3.41 12.06
N PRO A 189 6.32 2.38 12.91
CA PRO A 189 7.60 2.09 13.54
C PRO A 189 8.70 1.74 12.53
N HIS A 190 8.34 1.46 11.28
CA HIS A 190 9.30 1.18 10.21
C HIS A 190 9.98 2.42 9.65
N PHE A 191 9.38 3.60 9.75
CA PHE A 191 9.95 4.85 9.23
C PHE A 191 11.28 5.22 9.91
N TRP A 192 11.46 4.80 11.18
CA TRP A 192 12.67 5.07 11.96
C TRP A 192 13.80 4.06 11.76
N ARG A 193 13.51 2.91 11.16
CA ARG A 193 14.54 1.86 10.94
C ARG A 193 15.45 2.10 9.74
N TYR A 194 15.11 3.03 8.86
CA TYR A 194 15.84 3.29 7.62
C TYR A 194 16.52 4.67 7.60
N GLY A 195 16.57 5.37 8.72
CA GLY A 195 17.19 6.69 8.88
C GLY A 195 18.54 6.67 9.59
N GLU A 196 19.18 5.49 9.75
CA GLU A 196 20.57 5.37 10.20
C GLU A 196 21.46 4.85 9.08
#